data_baf991dcfc029a443f9559ca3a8769dd
#
_entry.id   baf991dcfc029a443f9559ca3a8769dd
#
_cell.length_a   1.000
_cell.length_b   1.000
_cell.length_c   1.000
_cell.angle_alpha   90.00
_cell.angle_beta   90.00
_cell.angle_gamma   90.00
#
_symmetry.space_group_name_H-M   'P 1'
#
loop_
_entity.id
_entity.type
_entity.pdbx_description
1 polymer ?
#
loop_
_entity_poly.entity_id
_entity_poly.type
_entity_poly.pdbx_seq_one_letter_code
_entity_poly.pdbx_strand_id
1 'polypeptide(L)'
;MLPGGFDVVFDGIAEDGYRRSFAALKRGGFLCAYGYSAGVQAQRRMPTMLMWIARLYLWRWLPGGKRACFYSINVMRARHPAWFREDLERLFGLLATGTIRPRVAERISFDEVAEAHRRLEAGGLEGKLVLCPDLPSPHDRVAPRHEPGPASVHTPPAT
;
A
#
# COMPACT_ATOMS: atom_id res chain seq x y z
N MET A 1 -13.51 21.83 10.34
CA MET A 1 -12.43 21.51 11.31
C MET A 1 -13.07 21.25 12.66
N LEU A 2 -12.66 20.18 13.35
CA LEU A 2 -13.10 19.93 14.71
C LEU A 2 -12.55 21.05 15.63
N PRO A 3 -13.39 21.70 16.46
CA PRO A 3 -12.91 22.69 17.40
C PRO A 3 -11.96 22.02 18.40
N GLY A 4 -10.69 22.44 18.40
CA GLY A 4 -9.66 21.95 19.31
C GLY A 4 -8.58 21.04 18.72
N GLY A 5 -8.75 20.47 17.51
CA GLY A 5 -7.80 19.57 16.85
C GLY A 5 -7.95 18.09 17.26
N PHE A 6 -7.00 17.26 16.77
CA PHE A 6 -7.03 15.80 16.94
C PHE A 6 -6.13 15.35 18.09
N ASP A 7 -6.54 14.29 18.78
CA ASP A 7 -5.71 13.61 19.79
C ASP A 7 -4.53 12.90 19.18
N VAL A 8 -4.79 12.19 18.07
CA VAL A 8 -3.80 11.39 17.34
C VAL A 8 -3.99 11.62 15.85
N VAL A 9 -2.87 11.76 15.13
CA VAL A 9 -2.82 11.81 13.68
C VAL A 9 -1.82 10.77 13.19
N PHE A 10 -2.24 9.98 12.20
CA PHE A 10 -1.38 9.07 11.46
C PHE A 10 -1.11 9.64 10.07
N ASP A 11 0.16 9.79 9.69
CA ASP A 11 0.55 10.35 8.40
C ASP A 11 1.54 9.41 7.68
N GLY A 12 1.10 8.86 6.56
CA GLY A 12 1.88 8.00 5.68
C GLY A 12 2.40 8.69 4.41
N ILE A 13 2.03 9.96 4.19
CA ILE A 13 2.27 10.67 2.93
C ILE A 13 3.44 11.64 3.05
N ALA A 14 3.45 12.44 4.10
CA ALA A 14 4.45 13.48 4.34
C ALA A 14 4.51 14.56 3.25
N GLU A 15 3.36 14.94 2.65
CA GLU A 15 3.30 15.88 1.50
C GLU A 15 4.06 17.18 1.75
N ASP A 16 3.90 17.77 2.93
CA ASP A 16 4.57 19.01 3.37
C ASP A 16 5.62 18.79 4.48
N GLY A 17 6.09 17.54 4.60
CA GLY A 17 6.97 17.10 5.67
C GLY A 17 6.28 17.13 7.03
N TYR A 18 5.04 16.68 7.10
CA TYR A 18 4.20 16.49 8.29
C TYR A 18 3.72 17.78 8.98
N ARG A 19 3.90 18.97 8.38
CA ARG A 19 3.55 20.24 9.03
C ARG A 19 2.05 20.37 9.28
N ARG A 20 1.22 20.07 8.27
CA ARG A 20 -0.25 20.12 8.40
C ARG A 20 -0.75 19.12 9.41
N SER A 21 -0.20 17.90 9.39
CA SER A 21 -0.54 16.84 10.32
C SER A 21 -0.21 17.21 11.76
N PHE A 22 0.95 17.82 12.00
CA PHE A 22 1.34 18.31 13.32
C PHE A 22 0.52 19.53 13.76
N ALA A 23 0.19 20.44 12.85
CA ALA A 23 -0.66 21.59 13.13
C ALA A 23 -2.07 21.19 13.54
N ALA A 24 -2.62 20.13 12.92
CA ALA A 24 -3.96 19.60 13.20
C ALA A 24 -4.11 18.95 14.60
N LEU A 25 -3.01 18.68 15.29
CA LEU A 25 -3.05 18.14 16.65
C LEU A 25 -3.54 19.19 17.67
N LYS A 26 -4.32 18.76 18.64
CA LYS A 26 -4.59 19.53 19.84
C LYS A 26 -3.36 19.61 20.77
N ARG A 27 -3.44 20.42 21.83
CA ARG A 27 -2.43 20.42 22.90
C ARG A 27 -2.31 19.01 23.50
N GLY A 28 -1.08 18.53 23.68
CA GLY A 28 -0.80 17.18 24.15
C GLY A 28 -1.02 16.06 23.14
N GLY A 29 -1.46 16.37 21.93
CA GLY A 29 -1.72 15.38 20.87
C GLY A 29 -0.46 14.70 20.34
N PHE A 30 -0.66 13.60 19.59
CA PHE A 30 0.41 12.73 19.10
C PHE A 30 0.35 12.50 17.58
N LEU A 31 1.46 12.73 16.89
CA LEU A 31 1.64 12.41 15.48
C LEU A 31 2.47 11.14 15.32
N CYS A 32 1.92 10.15 14.64
CA CYS A 32 2.65 8.98 14.17
C CYS A 32 2.90 9.10 12.67
N ALA A 33 4.13 9.47 12.29
CA ALA A 33 4.59 9.49 10.90
C ALA A 33 5.08 8.08 10.54
N TYR A 34 4.36 7.36 9.65
CA TYR A 34 4.69 5.97 9.31
C TYR A 34 5.01 5.76 7.83
N GLY A 35 5.02 6.80 7.04
CA GLY A 35 5.31 6.75 5.61
C GLY A 35 5.99 8.02 5.12
N TYR A 36 6.54 7.93 3.92
CA TYR A 36 7.34 8.97 3.28
C TYR A 36 7.09 8.99 1.76
N SER A 37 5.85 8.71 1.33
CA SER A 37 5.55 8.52 -0.10
C SER A 37 5.79 9.79 -0.94
N ALA A 38 5.46 10.97 -0.44
CA ALA A 38 5.73 12.22 -1.15
C ALA A 38 7.23 12.52 -1.30
N GLY A 39 8.04 12.09 -0.34
CA GLY A 39 9.50 12.29 -0.39
C GLY A 39 10.23 11.34 -1.34
N VAL A 40 9.58 10.25 -1.76
CA VAL A 40 10.15 9.32 -2.74
C VAL A 40 10.35 9.99 -4.11
N GLN A 41 9.55 10.99 -4.43
CA GLN A 41 9.65 11.78 -5.66
C GLN A 41 10.65 12.95 -5.56
N ALA A 42 11.19 13.23 -4.37
CA ALA A 42 12.15 14.31 -4.19
C ALA A 42 13.50 13.99 -4.85
N GLN A 43 14.10 14.98 -5.51
CA GLN A 43 15.42 14.85 -6.15
C GLN A 43 16.54 14.43 -5.18
N ARG A 44 16.43 14.79 -3.90
CA ARG A 44 17.38 14.47 -2.83
C ARG A 44 16.66 13.71 -1.72
N ARG A 45 16.31 12.45 -1.96
CA ARG A 45 15.48 11.61 -1.07
C ARG A 45 16.03 11.49 0.35
N MET A 46 17.32 11.13 0.49
CA MET A 46 17.91 10.84 1.80
C MET A 46 18.07 12.10 2.69
N PRO A 47 18.69 13.21 2.24
CA PRO A 47 18.80 14.40 3.09
C PRO A 47 17.43 14.99 3.45
N THR A 48 16.45 14.96 2.54
CA THR A 48 15.10 15.44 2.82
C THR A 48 14.42 14.57 3.88
N MET A 49 14.53 13.26 3.80
CA MET A 49 13.99 12.33 4.80
C MET A 49 14.62 12.58 6.19
N LEU A 50 15.95 12.67 6.26
CA LEU A 50 16.64 12.93 7.52
C LEU A 50 16.23 14.28 8.13
N MET A 51 16.09 15.31 7.32
CA MET A 51 15.63 16.63 7.75
C MET A 51 14.19 16.55 8.32
N TRP A 52 13.30 15.81 7.69
CA TRP A 52 11.93 15.69 8.17
C TRP A 52 11.83 14.85 9.44
N ILE A 53 12.61 13.77 9.55
CA ILE A 53 12.72 13.00 10.78
C ILE A 53 13.29 13.85 11.91
N ALA A 54 14.38 14.56 11.67
CA ALA A 54 14.97 15.47 12.67
C ALA A 54 13.94 16.52 13.14
N ARG A 55 13.15 17.08 12.22
CA ARG A 55 12.07 18.00 12.55
C ARG A 55 11.00 17.40 13.46
N LEU A 56 10.58 16.16 13.22
CA LEU A 56 9.63 15.47 14.10
C LEU A 56 10.15 15.39 15.54
N TYR A 57 11.43 15.09 15.71
CA TYR A 57 12.05 15.05 17.04
C TYR A 57 12.25 16.44 17.67
N LEU A 58 12.55 17.48 16.88
CA LEU A 58 12.64 18.86 17.36
C LEU A 58 11.28 19.40 17.81
N TRP A 59 10.19 18.99 17.19
CA TRP A 59 8.85 19.45 17.58
C TRP A 59 8.43 19.05 18.96
N ARG A 60 9.03 18.03 19.57
CA ARG A 60 8.77 17.67 20.97
C ARG A 60 9.16 18.77 21.98
N TRP A 61 10.03 19.71 21.55
CA TRP A 61 10.46 20.83 22.37
C TRP A 61 9.59 22.08 22.20
N LEU A 62 8.62 22.05 21.29
CA LEU A 62 7.70 23.16 21.08
C LEU A 62 6.69 23.24 22.22
N PRO A 63 6.28 24.50 22.60
CA PRO A 63 5.25 24.69 23.60
C PRO A 63 3.92 24.07 23.16
N GLY A 64 3.16 23.53 24.12
CA GLY A 64 1.86 22.87 23.84
C GLY A 64 1.85 21.38 24.06
N GLY A 65 3.00 20.74 24.37
CA GLY A 65 3.11 19.34 24.76
C GLY A 65 2.76 18.35 23.64
N LYS A 66 2.68 18.81 22.38
CA LYS A 66 2.50 17.93 21.23
C LYS A 66 3.69 17.01 21.07
N ARG A 67 3.45 15.76 20.68
CA ARG A 67 4.50 14.75 20.48
C ARG A 67 4.44 14.22 19.08
N ALA A 68 5.60 13.79 18.54
CA ALA A 68 5.69 13.16 17.25
C ALA A 68 6.73 12.03 17.28
N CYS A 69 6.50 10.99 16.50
CA CYS A 69 7.48 9.94 16.23
C CYS A 69 7.49 9.58 14.76
N PHE A 70 8.59 8.99 14.31
CA PHE A 70 8.66 8.29 13.03
C PHE A 70 8.66 6.79 13.29
N TYR A 71 7.66 6.10 12.74
CA TYR A 71 7.53 4.64 12.80
C TYR A 71 8.01 4.03 11.48
N SER A 72 8.95 3.11 11.53
CA SER A 72 9.42 2.37 10.36
C SER A 72 9.18 0.87 10.57
N ILE A 73 8.31 0.30 9.77
CA ILE A 73 8.02 -1.14 9.80
C ILE A 73 9.27 -1.99 9.53
N ASN A 74 10.17 -1.52 8.66
CA ASN A 74 11.42 -2.22 8.36
C ASN A 74 12.35 -2.29 9.57
N VAL A 75 12.44 -1.19 10.33
CA VAL A 75 13.23 -1.14 11.57
C VAL A 75 12.60 -2.03 12.64
N MET A 76 11.28 -1.97 12.79
CA MET A 76 10.56 -2.78 13.77
C MET A 76 10.65 -4.27 13.45
N ARG A 77 10.51 -4.66 12.19
CA ARG A 77 10.68 -6.04 11.75
C ARG A 77 12.09 -6.56 12.02
N ALA A 78 13.11 -5.74 11.79
CA ALA A 78 14.50 -6.13 12.05
C ALA A 78 14.81 -6.27 13.54
N ARG A 79 14.25 -5.37 14.36
CA ARG A 79 14.50 -5.37 15.83
C ARG A 79 13.62 -6.34 16.59
N HIS A 80 12.39 -6.54 16.14
CA HIS A 80 11.36 -7.32 16.82
C HIS A 80 10.63 -8.26 15.84
N PRO A 81 11.31 -9.24 15.24
CA PRO A 81 10.72 -10.10 14.22
C PRO A 81 9.52 -10.92 14.73
N ALA A 82 9.50 -11.23 16.02
CA ALA A 82 8.38 -11.93 16.65
C ALA A 82 7.09 -11.07 16.63
N TRP A 83 7.20 -9.80 16.98
CA TRP A 83 6.04 -8.87 16.95
C TRP A 83 5.47 -8.73 15.54
N PHE A 84 6.36 -8.63 14.55
CA PHE A 84 5.93 -8.53 13.15
C PHE A 84 5.14 -9.78 12.72
N ARG A 85 5.57 -10.97 13.14
CA ARG A 85 4.87 -12.23 12.84
C ARG A 85 3.51 -12.31 13.53
N GLU A 86 3.47 -11.97 14.82
CA GLU A 86 2.24 -11.93 15.61
C GLU A 86 1.21 -10.94 15.02
N ASP A 87 1.66 -9.73 14.63
CA ASP A 87 0.81 -8.74 13.98
C ASP A 87 0.23 -9.25 12.65
N LEU A 88 1.04 -9.95 11.83
CA LEU A 88 0.58 -10.55 10.58
C LEU A 88 -0.47 -11.65 10.83
N GLU A 89 -0.22 -12.55 11.77
CA GLU A 89 -1.16 -13.63 12.12
C GLU A 89 -2.50 -13.03 12.58
N ARG A 90 -2.45 -11.99 13.40
CA ARG A 90 -3.63 -11.27 13.88
C ARG A 90 -4.39 -10.59 12.73
N LEU A 91 -3.68 -9.93 11.81
CA LEU A 91 -4.28 -9.28 10.63
C LEU A 91 -4.93 -10.32 9.70
N PHE A 92 -4.28 -11.46 9.46
CA PHE A 92 -4.87 -12.54 8.67
C PHE A 92 -6.10 -13.15 9.36
N GLY A 93 -6.09 -13.29 10.67
CA GLY A 93 -7.27 -13.71 11.44
C GLY A 93 -8.45 -12.75 11.28
N LEU A 94 -8.19 -11.43 11.38
CA LEU A 94 -9.22 -10.42 11.16
C LEU A 94 -9.76 -10.41 9.72
N LEU A 95 -8.89 -10.67 8.75
CA LEU A 95 -9.28 -10.80 7.34
C LEU A 95 -10.15 -12.06 7.13
N ALA A 96 -9.74 -13.20 7.66
CA ALA A 96 -10.46 -14.46 7.53
C ALA A 96 -11.86 -14.41 8.16
N THR A 97 -12.02 -13.71 9.28
CA THR A 97 -13.32 -13.48 9.94
C THR A 97 -14.16 -12.38 9.28
N GLY A 98 -13.63 -11.69 8.26
CA GLY A 98 -14.30 -10.58 7.61
C GLY A 98 -14.44 -9.32 8.48
N THR A 99 -13.74 -9.26 9.62
CA THR A 99 -13.70 -8.08 10.49
C THR A 99 -13.04 -6.89 9.78
N ILE A 100 -11.98 -7.14 9.02
CA ILE A 100 -11.40 -6.19 8.06
C ILE A 100 -11.72 -6.65 6.64
N ARG A 101 -12.11 -5.70 5.78
CA ARG A 101 -12.49 -5.95 4.40
C ARG A 101 -11.74 -4.99 3.48
N PRO A 102 -10.52 -5.32 3.07
CA PRO A 102 -9.76 -4.50 2.12
C PRO A 102 -10.54 -4.35 0.82
N ARG A 103 -10.69 -3.11 0.34
CA ARG A 103 -11.29 -2.88 -0.97
C ARG A 103 -10.27 -3.24 -2.05
N VAL A 104 -10.58 -4.27 -2.82
CA VAL A 104 -9.84 -4.64 -4.04
C VAL A 104 -10.55 -3.96 -5.20
N ALA A 105 -9.88 -3.00 -5.86
CA ALA A 105 -10.41 -2.33 -7.03
C ALA A 105 -10.41 -3.28 -8.23
N GLU A 106 -9.30 -4.00 -8.43
CA GLU A 106 -9.16 -4.92 -9.54
C GLU A 106 -8.10 -5.98 -9.26
N ARG A 107 -8.28 -7.15 -9.88
CA ARG A 107 -7.28 -8.22 -9.96
C ARG A 107 -6.76 -8.30 -11.39
N ILE A 108 -5.48 -8.21 -11.55
CA ILE A 108 -4.82 -8.17 -12.86
C ILE A 108 -3.73 -9.22 -12.96
N SER A 109 -3.41 -9.64 -14.18
CA SER A 109 -2.35 -10.60 -14.42
C SER A 109 -0.99 -10.04 -14.00
N PHE A 110 -0.09 -10.93 -13.59
CA PHE A 110 1.30 -10.57 -13.28
C PHE A 110 2.02 -9.93 -14.47
N ASP A 111 1.65 -10.31 -15.70
CA ASP A 111 2.21 -9.77 -16.94
C ASP A 111 1.83 -8.29 -17.18
N GLU A 112 0.79 -7.83 -16.50
CA GLU A 112 0.32 -6.44 -16.57
C GLU A 112 0.92 -5.54 -15.49
N VAL A 113 1.99 -5.97 -14.81
CA VAL A 113 2.60 -5.22 -13.69
C VAL A 113 2.99 -3.80 -14.06
N ALA A 114 3.51 -3.57 -15.27
CA ALA A 114 3.90 -2.24 -15.74
C ALA A 114 2.67 -1.31 -15.87
N GLU A 115 1.54 -1.84 -16.36
CA GLU A 115 0.28 -1.12 -16.43
C GLU A 115 -0.27 -0.82 -15.04
N ALA A 116 -0.19 -1.79 -14.12
CA ALA A 116 -0.58 -1.59 -12.73
C ALA A 116 0.17 -0.43 -12.07
N HIS A 117 1.48 -0.35 -12.29
CA HIS A 117 2.30 0.75 -11.77
C HIS A 117 1.90 2.09 -12.37
N ARG A 118 1.71 2.17 -13.69
CA ARG A 118 1.26 3.41 -14.34
C ARG A 118 -0.08 3.91 -13.79
N ARG A 119 -1.04 3.00 -13.59
CA ARG A 119 -2.35 3.33 -13.02
C ARG A 119 -2.27 3.77 -11.57
N LEU A 120 -1.38 3.13 -10.78
CA LEU A 120 -1.15 3.52 -9.39
C LEU A 120 -0.53 4.92 -9.30
N GLU A 121 0.44 5.23 -10.18
CA GLU A 121 1.09 6.54 -10.26
C GLU A 121 0.15 7.65 -10.75
N ALA A 122 -0.76 7.34 -11.67
CA ALA A 122 -1.78 8.27 -12.14
C ALA A 122 -2.79 8.64 -11.04
N GLY A 123 -2.90 7.83 -10.00
CA GLY A 123 -3.83 8.06 -8.89
C GLY A 123 -5.30 7.78 -9.26
N GLY A 124 -6.22 8.15 -8.36
CA GLY A 124 -7.66 7.99 -8.57
C GLY A 124 -8.20 6.57 -8.37
N LEU A 125 -7.35 5.62 -7.97
CA LEU A 125 -7.77 4.25 -7.68
C LEU A 125 -8.45 4.18 -6.31
N GLU A 126 -9.70 3.72 -6.30
CA GLU A 126 -10.42 3.46 -5.07
C GLU A 126 -10.25 2.00 -4.62
N GLY A 127 -9.15 1.68 -3.96
CA GLY A 127 -8.85 0.35 -3.45
C GLY A 127 -7.45 -0.11 -3.82
N LYS A 128 -7.24 -1.42 -3.78
CA LYS A 128 -5.96 -2.08 -4.09
C LYS A 128 -5.99 -2.72 -5.47
N LEU A 129 -4.92 -2.59 -6.24
CA LEU A 129 -4.65 -3.47 -7.37
C LEU A 129 -3.95 -4.72 -6.85
N VAL A 130 -4.47 -5.89 -7.18
CA VAL A 130 -3.90 -7.17 -6.77
C VAL A 130 -3.36 -7.88 -8.01
N LEU A 131 -2.07 -8.14 -8.01
CA LEU A 131 -1.42 -8.96 -9.04
C LEU A 131 -1.66 -10.43 -8.73
N CYS A 132 -2.23 -11.15 -9.69
CA CYS A 132 -2.58 -12.56 -9.56
C CYS A 132 -1.75 -13.37 -10.58
N PRO A 133 -0.84 -14.25 -10.13
CA PRO A 133 -0.05 -15.09 -11.04
C PRO A 133 -0.89 -16.02 -11.91
N ASP A 134 -2.03 -16.46 -11.36
CA ASP A 134 -2.90 -17.45 -12.02
C ASP A 134 -3.90 -16.85 -13.03
N LEU A 135 -3.92 -15.53 -13.17
CA LEU A 135 -4.76 -14.90 -14.18
C LEU A 135 -4.05 -14.96 -15.55
N PRO A 136 -4.81 -15.39 -16.59
CA PRO A 136 -4.23 -15.42 -17.95
C PRO A 136 -3.83 -14.03 -18.41
N SER A 137 -2.72 -13.98 -19.14
CA SER A 137 -2.23 -12.76 -19.80
C SER A 137 -3.30 -12.18 -20.73
N PRO A 138 -3.36 -10.85 -20.95
CA PRO A 138 -4.19 -10.26 -22.00
C PRO A 138 -3.92 -10.89 -23.38
N HIS A 139 -2.68 -11.29 -23.63
CA HIS A 139 -2.31 -11.99 -24.86
C HIS A 139 -2.94 -13.38 -24.98
N ASP A 140 -3.12 -14.09 -23.86
CA ASP A 140 -3.75 -15.42 -23.84
C ASP A 140 -5.28 -15.35 -23.93
N ARG A 141 -5.87 -14.18 -23.60
CA ARG A 141 -7.32 -13.96 -23.70
C ARG A 141 -7.79 -13.73 -25.13
N VAL A 142 -6.88 -13.38 -26.05
CA VAL A 142 -7.20 -13.04 -27.44
C VAL A 142 -7.04 -14.21 -28.39
N ALA A 143 -6.36 -15.29 -27.97
CA ALA A 143 -6.28 -16.50 -28.79
C ALA A 143 -7.61 -17.27 -28.75
N PRO A 144 -8.38 -17.35 -29.85
CA PRO A 144 -9.50 -18.27 -29.91
C PRO A 144 -8.94 -19.68 -29.72
N ARG A 145 -9.47 -20.44 -28.75
CA ARG A 145 -9.17 -21.86 -28.64
C ARG A 145 -9.56 -22.49 -29.96
N HIS A 146 -8.54 -22.91 -30.72
CA HIS A 146 -8.77 -23.77 -31.85
C HIS A 146 -9.28 -25.10 -31.29
N GLU A 147 -10.60 -25.27 -31.23
CA GLU A 147 -11.18 -26.59 -30.98
C GLU A 147 -10.73 -27.47 -32.11
N PRO A 148 -10.08 -28.63 -31.85
CA PRO A 148 -9.80 -29.57 -32.89
C PRO A 148 -11.15 -30.05 -33.43
N GLY A 149 -11.43 -29.77 -34.68
CA GLY A 149 -12.63 -30.21 -35.36
C GLY A 149 -12.78 -31.75 -35.26
N PRO A 150 -14.03 -32.25 -35.24
CA PRO A 150 -14.28 -33.67 -35.07
C PRO A 150 -13.49 -34.48 -36.12
N ALA A 151 -12.72 -35.46 -35.62
CA ALA A 151 -11.97 -36.36 -36.41
C ALA A 151 -12.89 -37.02 -37.48
N SER A 152 -12.56 -36.77 -38.74
CA SER A 152 -13.25 -37.41 -39.85
C SER A 152 -13.09 -38.92 -39.74
N VAL A 153 -14.21 -39.60 -39.44
CA VAL A 153 -14.31 -41.05 -39.41
C VAL A 153 -14.11 -41.55 -40.82
N HIS A 154 -12.95 -42.13 -41.05
CA HIS A 154 -12.61 -42.79 -42.33
C HIS A 154 -13.34 -44.18 -42.33
N THR A 155 -14.41 -44.28 -43.09
CA THR A 155 -15.10 -45.55 -43.32
C THR A 155 -14.31 -46.32 -44.38
N PRO A 156 -13.84 -47.57 -44.14
CA PRO A 156 -13.16 -48.35 -45.21
C PRO A 156 -14.21 -48.90 -46.19
N PRO A 157 -13.83 -49.07 -47.49
CA PRO A 157 -14.77 -49.63 -48.49
C PRO A 157 -15.02 -51.09 -48.23
N ALA A 158 -16.29 -51.49 -48.39
CA ALA A 158 -16.73 -52.88 -48.35
C ALA A 158 -16.25 -53.62 -49.62
N THR A 159 -15.65 -54.80 -49.40
CA THR A 159 -15.39 -55.86 -50.42
C THR A 159 -16.45 -56.90 -50.31
#